data_5f99c4d18e6ce84373ce7d0e2c81b895
#
_entry.id   5f99c4d18e6ce84373ce7d0e2c81b895
#
_cell.length_a   1.000
_cell.length_b   1.000
_cell.length_c   1.000
_cell.angle_alpha   90.00
_cell.angle_beta   90.00
_cell.angle_gamma   90.00
#
_symmetry.space_group_name_H-M   'P 1'
#
loop_
_entity.id
_entity.type
_entity.pdbx_description
1 polymer ?
#
loop_
_entity_poly.entity_id
_entity_poly.type
_entity_poly.pdbx_seq_one_letter_code
_entity_poly.pdbx_strand_id
1 'polypeptide(L)'
;VTDNALMNSLIFRAAFEHKVAQVIFFSCSIMYPSGSDPVKETDFNAGNNMHPKYFGAGWTKVYLEKMCQFYSGIGPTKYTVVRHSNNYGPHDKFDLEHSHVFGATVTKVLSANDGKMVIWGDGQEERDFLYVSDLVEFVRLAIDKQDPSFCLCNVGYGSSISISELVKKIILASGK
;
A
#
# COMPACT_ATOMS: atom_id res chain seq x y z
N VAL A 1 -7.63 7.48 11.67
CA VAL A 1 -6.52 8.44 11.53
C VAL A 1 -5.81 8.61 12.87
N THR A 2 -6.47 9.12 13.89
CA THR A 2 -5.89 9.43 15.21
C THR A 2 -5.23 8.20 15.85
N ASP A 3 -5.94 7.07 15.94
CA ASP A 3 -5.42 5.85 16.55
C ASP A 3 -4.18 5.33 15.83
N ASN A 4 -4.17 5.39 14.50
CA ASN A 4 -2.99 5.00 13.71
C ASN A 4 -1.79 5.93 13.95
N ALA A 5 -2.01 7.23 14.05
CA ALA A 5 -0.95 8.19 14.35
C ALA A 5 -0.35 7.93 15.73
N LEU A 6 -1.21 7.79 16.75
CA LEU A 6 -0.79 7.55 18.13
C LEU A 6 -0.08 6.19 18.28
N MET A 7 -0.68 5.12 17.81
CA MET A 7 -0.14 3.76 17.90
C MET A 7 1.26 3.67 17.27
N ASN A 8 1.41 4.12 16.03
CA ASN A 8 2.69 4.04 15.34
C ASN A 8 3.75 4.97 15.98
N SER A 9 3.38 6.17 16.42
CA SER A 9 4.29 7.07 17.12
C SER A 9 4.83 6.44 18.41
N LEU A 10 3.99 5.75 19.18
CA LEU A 10 4.39 5.03 20.39
C LEU A 10 5.29 3.83 20.07
N ILE A 11 4.98 3.08 19.00
CA ILE A 11 5.81 1.95 18.55
C ILE A 11 7.20 2.44 18.12
N PHE A 12 7.30 3.51 17.35
CA PHE A 12 8.59 4.04 16.90
C PHE A 12 9.44 4.53 18.07
N ARG A 13 8.81 5.22 19.04
CA ARG A 13 9.47 5.63 20.26
C ARG A 13 9.95 4.43 21.07
N ALA A 14 9.12 3.43 21.30
CA ALA A 14 9.49 2.22 22.02
C ALA A 14 10.63 1.46 21.31
N ALA A 15 10.58 1.35 20.00
CA ALA A 15 11.65 0.73 19.21
C ALA A 15 12.99 1.46 19.39
N PHE A 16 12.97 2.79 19.39
CA PHE A 16 14.14 3.62 19.67
C PHE A 16 14.66 3.41 21.09
N GLU A 17 13.79 3.51 22.12
CA GLU A 17 14.16 3.36 23.55
C GLU A 17 14.75 1.97 23.84
N HIS A 18 14.22 0.92 23.20
CA HIS A 18 14.66 -0.47 23.37
C HIS A 18 15.72 -0.91 22.35
N LYS A 19 16.21 -0.01 21.52
CA LYS A 19 17.26 -0.29 20.53
C LYS A 19 16.93 -1.49 19.63
N VAL A 20 15.66 -1.57 19.18
CA VAL A 20 15.24 -2.60 18.23
C VAL A 20 16.09 -2.49 16.98
N ALA A 21 16.58 -3.62 16.45
CA ALA A 21 17.53 -3.62 15.35
C ALA A 21 16.95 -2.96 14.08
N GLN A 22 15.69 -3.25 13.77
CA GLN A 22 15.02 -2.70 12.58
C GLN A 22 13.52 -2.59 12.79
N VAL A 23 12.92 -1.54 12.23
CA VAL A 23 11.48 -1.32 12.13
C VAL A 23 11.12 -1.25 10.66
N ILE A 24 10.11 -2.00 10.24
CA ILE A 24 9.52 -1.91 8.90
C ILE A 24 8.14 -1.30 9.02
N PHE A 25 7.97 -0.13 8.44
CA PHE A 25 6.71 0.60 8.45
C PHE A 25 6.02 0.52 7.09
N PHE A 26 4.83 -0.08 7.08
CA PHE A 26 3.97 -0.12 5.90
C PHE A 26 3.25 1.22 5.74
N SER A 27 3.75 2.03 4.82
CA SER A 27 3.09 3.22 4.31
C SER A 27 2.16 2.82 3.15
N CYS A 28 1.91 3.69 2.22
CA CYS A 28 1.12 3.41 1.03
C CYS A 28 1.45 4.42 -0.08
N SER A 29 0.85 4.25 -1.25
CA SER A 29 1.05 5.14 -2.40
C SER A 29 0.01 6.26 -2.52
N ILE A 30 -0.98 6.34 -1.61
CA ILE A 30 -2.10 7.32 -1.72
C ILE A 30 -1.70 8.79 -1.61
N MET A 31 -0.46 9.09 -1.18
CA MET A 31 0.04 10.46 -1.12
C MET A 31 0.52 10.98 -2.48
N TYR A 32 0.72 10.12 -3.46
CA TYR A 32 1.09 10.55 -4.79
C TYR A 32 -0.10 11.17 -5.54
N PRO A 33 0.14 12.14 -6.43
CA PRO A 33 -0.92 12.63 -7.30
C PRO A 33 -1.47 11.51 -8.17
N SER A 34 -2.73 11.60 -8.54
CA SER A 34 -3.33 10.68 -9.51
C SER A 34 -2.68 10.86 -10.88
N GLY A 35 -2.32 9.77 -11.53
CA GLY A 35 -1.70 9.74 -12.85
C GLY A 35 -1.45 8.33 -13.30
N SER A 36 -1.11 8.16 -14.57
CA SER A 36 -0.76 6.88 -15.20
C SER A 36 0.74 6.61 -15.23
N ASP A 37 1.56 7.64 -15.00
CA ASP A 37 3.01 7.52 -15.06
C ASP A 37 3.58 6.85 -13.81
N PRO A 38 4.60 6.00 -13.94
CA PRO A 38 5.32 5.45 -12.81
C PRO A 38 5.93 6.55 -11.94
N VAL A 39 5.76 6.44 -10.63
CA VAL A 39 6.26 7.43 -9.65
C VAL A 39 7.48 6.89 -8.90
N LYS A 40 8.43 7.76 -8.64
CA LYS A 40 9.58 7.51 -7.76
C LYS A 40 9.32 8.07 -6.36
N GLU A 41 10.09 7.62 -5.40
CA GLU A 41 10.00 8.09 -4.02
C GLU A 41 10.20 9.62 -3.90
N THR A 42 11.01 10.19 -4.78
CA THR A 42 11.31 11.64 -4.86
C THR A 42 10.18 12.46 -5.47
N ASP A 43 9.21 11.85 -6.13
CA ASP A 43 8.12 12.56 -6.80
C ASP A 43 7.04 13.03 -5.83
N PHE A 44 7.09 12.56 -4.57
CA PHE A 44 6.23 13.10 -3.54
C PHE A 44 6.62 14.54 -3.20
N ASN A 45 5.69 15.46 -3.38
CA ASN A 45 5.83 16.86 -2.98
C ASN A 45 4.68 17.25 -2.05
N ALA A 46 5.02 17.73 -0.85
CA ALA A 46 4.04 18.20 0.14
C ALA A 46 3.20 19.40 -0.33
N GLY A 47 3.65 20.13 -1.35
CA GLY A 47 2.89 21.21 -1.99
C GLY A 47 1.81 20.73 -2.96
N ASN A 48 1.83 19.45 -3.36
CA ASN A 48 0.81 18.89 -4.24
C ASN A 48 -0.49 18.62 -3.47
N ASN A 49 -1.62 18.85 -4.13
CA ASN A 49 -2.93 18.55 -3.56
C ASN A 49 -3.14 17.03 -3.47
N MET A 50 -3.14 16.54 -2.25
CA MET A 50 -3.56 15.16 -1.99
C MET A 50 -5.06 15.01 -2.26
N HIS A 51 -5.45 13.88 -2.86
CA HIS A 51 -6.86 13.62 -3.16
C HIS A 51 -7.74 13.76 -1.90
N PRO A 52 -8.83 14.54 -1.90
CA PRO A 52 -9.60 14.87 -0.69
C PRO A 52 -10.07 13.65 0.11
N LYS A 53 -10.46 12.58 -0.57
CA LYS A 53 -10.87 11.31 0.06
C LYS A 53 -9.77 10.70 0.94
N TYR A 54 -8.52 10.90 0.59
CA TYR A 54 -7.36 10.32 1.29
C TYR A 54 -6.58 11.32 2.12
N PHE A 55 -7.03 12.57 2.21
CA PHE A 55 -6.31 13.65 2.86
C PHE A 55 -5.82 13.29 4.26
N GLY A 56 -6.71 12.88 5.16
CA GLY A 56 -6.34 12.52 6.54
C GLY A 56 -5.42 11.30 6.62
N ALA A 57 -5.72 10.24 5.87
CA ALA A 57 -4.91 9.02 5.86
C ALA A 57 -3.53 9.26 5.25
N GLY A 58 -3.46 9.95 4.12
CA GLY A 58 -2.21 10.23 3.43
C GLY A 58 -1.27 11.11 4.25
N TRP A 59 -1.76 12.22 4.83
CA TRP A 59 -0.94 13.07 5.69
C TRP A 59 -0.50 12.36 6.96
N THR A 60 -1.31 11.46 7.52
CA THR A 60 -0.90 10.61 8.64
C THR A 60 0.28 9.71 8.22
N LYS A 61 0.22 9.09 7.05
CA LYS A 61 1.32 8.27 6.55
C LYS A 61 2.59 9.10 6.33
N VAL A 62 2.48 10.26 5.70
CA VAL A 62 3.63 11.18 5.51
C VAL A 62 4.26 11.59 6.85
N TYR A 63 3.44 11.95 7.83
CA TYR A 63 3.94 12.25 9.18
C TYR A 63 4.71 11.07 9.77
N LEU A 64 4.16 9.86 9.70
CA LEU A 64 4.79 8.65 10.24
C LEU A 64 6.09 8.29 9.49
N GLU A 65 6.15 8.50 8.19
CA GLU A 65 7.39 8.35 7.41
C GLU A 65 8.49 9.32 7.91
N LYS A 66 8.12 10.58 8.21
CA LYS A 66 9.05 11.55 8.78
C LYS A 66 9.49 11.18 10.20
N MET A 67 8.62 10.57 11.00
CA MET A 67 9.00 10.03 12.30
C MET A 67 10.00 8.87 12.17
N CYS A 68 9.83 7.96 11.22
CA CYS A 68 10.81 6.92 10.91
C CYS A 68 12.17 7.54 10.54
N GLN A 69 12.17 8.54 9.67
CA GLN A 69 13.38 9.25 9.25
C GLN A 69 14.06 9.96 10.45
N PHE A 70 13.28 10.61 11.31
CA PHE A 70 13.79 11.27 12.52
C PHE A 70 14.48 10.27 13.44
N TYR A 71 13.80 9.18 13.83
CA TYR A 71 14.37 8.20 14.76
C TYR A 71 15.58 7.47 14.17
N SER A 72 15.64 7.26 12.87
CA SER A 72 16.80 6.66 12.21
C SER A 72 18.06 7.52 12.31
N GLY A 73 17.88 8.84 12.47
CA GLY A 73 19.00 9.80 12.60
C GLY A 73 19.52 9.97 14.01
N ILE A 74 18.79 9.52 15.04
CA ILE A 74 19.15 9.77 16.44
C ILE A 74 19.45 8.49 17.24
N GLY A 75 19.36 7.31 16.62
CA GLY A 75 19.58 6.03 17.29
C GLY A 75 20.11 4.94 16.37
N PRO A 76 20.38 3.75 16.92
CA PRO A 76 20.93 2.62 16.17
C PRO A 76 19.87 1.84 15.39
N THR A 77 18.58 2.07 15.64
CA THR A 77 17.47 1.37 14.98
C THR A 77 17.39 1.74 13.51
N LYS A 78 17.42 0.77 12.61
CA LYS A 78 17.16 0.97 11.19
C LYS A 78 15.66 1.08 10.93
N TYR A 79 15.27 1.95 10.01
CA TYR A 79 13.87 2.11 9.61
C TYR A 79 13.71 1.92 8.11
N THR A 80 12.82 1.01 7.74
CA THR A 80 12.38 0.80 6.35
C THR A 80 10.96 1.27 6.20
N VAL A 81 10.72 2.22 5.32
CA VAL A 81 9.39 2.68 4.95
C VAL A 81 9.00 2.09 3.61
N VAL A 82 7.88 1.38 3.58
CA VAL A 82 7.38 0.67 2.39
C VAL A 82 6.12 1.35 1.88
N ARG A 83 6.21 2.07 0.78
CA ARG A 83 5.06 2.61 0.04
C ARG A 83 4.58 1.56 -0.96
N HIS A 84 3.76 0.64 -0.48
CA HIS A 84 3.26 -0.44 -1.33
C HIS A 84 2.07 0.01 -2.20
N SER A 85 1.92 -0.63 -3.36
CA SER A 85 0.76 -0.51 -4.24
C SER A 85 -0.44 -1.32 -3.70
N ASN A 86 -1.40 -1.67 -4.55
CA ASN A 86 -2.58 -2.43 -4.10
C ASN A 86 -2.22 -3.91 -3.91
N ASN A 87 -2.10 -4.33 -2.67
CA ASN A 87 -1.83 -5.72 -2.33
C ASN A 87 -3.05 -6.60 -2.53
N TYR A 88 -2.81 -7.81 -3.00
CA TYR A 88 -3.82 -8.86 -3.11
C TYR A 88 -3.21 -10.24 -2.85
N GLY A 89 -4.04 -11.21 -2.49
CA GLY A 89 -3.60 -12.58 -2.29
C GLY A 89 -4.52 -13.40 -1.39
N PRO A 90 -4.11 -14.61 -1.01
CA PRO A 90 -4.83 -15.42 -0.04
C PRO A 90 -5.03 -14.69 1.30
N HIS A 91 -6.15 -14.99 1.95
CA HIS A 91 -6.53 -14.39 3.24
C HIS A 91 -6.86 -12.88 3.20
N ASP A 92 -7.06 -12.32 2.01
CA ASP A 92 -7.60 -10.96 1.88
C ASP A 92 -9.05 -10.90 2.38
N LYS A 93 -9.58 -9.68 2.54
CA LYS A 93 -11.00 -9.49 2.83
C LYS A 93 -11.80 -9.63 1.54
N PHE A 94 -12.76 -10.54 1.52
CA PHE A 94 -13.61 -10.82 0.35
C PHE A 94 -15.06 -10.34 0.53
N ASP A 95 -15.38 -9.61 1.60
CA ASP A 95 -16.69 -8.99 1.79
C ASP A 95 -16.84 -7.73 0.92
N LEU A 96 -18.09 -7.34 0.59
CA LEU A 96 -18.35 -6.20 -0.29
C LEU A 96 -18.30 -4.85 0.44
N GLU A 97 -18.26 -4.84 1.75
CA GLU A 97 -18.36 -3.63 2.57
C GLU A 97 -16.97 -3.09 2.96
N HIS A 98 -16.01 -3.99 3.23
CA HIS A 98 -14.70 -3.62 3.77
C HIS A 98 -13.52 -4.07 2.89
N SER A 99 -13.76 -4.81 1.80
CA SER A 99 -12.67 -5.27 0.94
C SER A 99 -12.18 -4.21 -0.02
N HIS A 100 -10.91 -4.35 -0.39
CA HIS A 100 -10.34 -3.58 -1.48
C HIS A 100 -10.87 -4.06 -2.85
N VAL A 101 -10.58 -3.31 -3.89
CA VAL A 101 -11.13 -3.54 -5.24
C VAL A 101 -10.91 -4.97 -5.75
N PHE A 102 -9.77 -5.59 -5.47
CA PHE A 102 -9.49 -6.97 -5.90
C PHE A 102 -10.45 -7.96 -5.24
N GLY A 103 -10.49 -8.00 -3.91
CA GLY A 103 -11.37 -8.89 -3.15
C GLY A 103 -12.85 -8.66 -3.46
N ALA A 104 -13.28 -7.39 -3.52
CA ALA A 104 -14.66 -7.04 -3.90
C ALA A 104 -15.00 -7.53 -5.32
N THR A 105 -14.08 -7.44 -6.27
CA THR A 105 -14.30 -7.91 -7.65
C THR A 105 -14.41 -9.43 -7.69
N VAL A 106 -13.54 -10.16 -7.00
CA VAL A 106 -13.65 -11.63 -6.89
C VAL A 106 -15.03 -12.03 -6.34
N THR A 107 -15.46 -11.43 -5.23
CA THR A 107 -16.76 -11.71 -4.63
C THR A 107 -17.90 -11.43 -5.58
N LYS A 108 -17.89 -10.29 -6.28
CA LYS A 108 -18.92 -9.93 -7.26
C LYS A 108 -18.99 -10.93 -8.42
N VAL A 109 -17.85 -11.33 -8.98
CA VAL A 109 -17.80 -12.31 -10.07
C VAL A 109 -18.35 -13.65 -9.60
N LEU A 110 -17.91 -14.16 -8.46
CA LEU A 110 -18.36 -15.45 -7.96
C LEU A 110 -19.83 -15.47 -7.56
N SER A 111 -20.38 -14.35 -7.07
CA SER A 111 -21.78 -14.22 -6.67
C SER A 111 -22.74 -13.86 -7.82
N ALA A 112 -22.22 -13.55 -9.01
CA ALA A 112 -23.07 -13.21 -10.17
C ALA A 112 -23.87 -14.43 -10.63
N ASN A 113 -25.21 -14.34 -10.57
CA ASN A 113 -26.10 -15.45 -10.93
C ASN A 113 -26.64 -15.37 -12.37
N ASP A 114 -26.76 -14.15 -12.93
CA ASP A 114 -27.41 -13.93 -14.22
C ASP A 114 -26.42 -13.45 -15.32
N GLY A 115 -25.13 -13.73 -15.15
CA GLY A 115 -24.09 -13.25 -16.06
C GLY A 115 -23.94 -11.73 -16.08
N LYS A 116 -24.52 -11.03 -15.10
CA LYS A 116 -24.44 -9.57 -14.96
C LYS A 116 -23.74 -9.19 -13.66
N MET A 117 -22.82 -8.24 -13.75
CA MET A 117 -22.12 -7.69 -12.63
C MET A 117 -22.08 -6.16 -12.72
N VAL A 118 -22.29 -5.50 -11.56
CA VAL A 118 -22.15 -4.04 -11.47
C VAL A 118 -20.77 -3.72 -10.93
N ILE A 119 -20.00 -2.97 -11.73
CA ILE A 119 -18.74 -2.34 -11.31
C ILE A 119 -18.99 -0.86 -10.99
N TRP A 120 -18.19 -0.29 -10.12
CA TRP A 120 -18.24 1.13 -9.85
C TRP A 120 -17.38 1.89 -10.87
N GLY A 121 -17.86 3.06 -11.30
CA GLY A 121 -17.18 3.86 -12.31
C GLY A 121 -17.35 3.28 -13.73
N ASP A 122 -16.50 3.71 -14.64
CA ASP A 122 -16.45 3.24 -16.04
C ASP A 122 -15.47 2.08 -16.25
N GLY A 123 -14.75 1.69 -15.21
CA GLY A 123 -13.76 0.62 -15.23
C GLY A 123 -12.44 0.98 -15.91
N GLN A 124 -12.23 2.25 -16.22
CA GLN A 124 -10.98 2.72 -16.85
C GLN A 124 -9.90 3.08 -15.81
N GLU A 125 -10.26 3.18 -14.52
CA GLU A 125 -9.28 3.43 -13.50
C GLU A 125 -8.23 2.32 -13.46
N GLU A 126 -6.98 2.72 -13.48
CA GLU A 126 -5.85 1.81 -13.43
C GLU A 126 -5.33 1.63 -12.01
N ARG A 127 -4.84 0.43 -11.72
CA ARG A 127 -4.18 0.10 -10.46
C ARG A 127 -3.00 -0.83 -10.71
N ASP A 128 -1.92 -0.58 -10.00
CA ASP A 128 -0.84 -1.55 -9.82
C ASP A 128 -1.26 -2.55 -8.74
N PHE A 129 -1.22 -3.83 -9.05
CA PHE A 129 -1.57 -4.92 -8.14
C PHE A 129 -0.33 -5.74 -7.79
N LEU A 130 0.06 -5.67 -6.52
CA LEU A 130 1.20 -6.40 -5.97
C LEU A 130 0.73 -7.68 -5.26
N TYR A 131 1.21 -8.83 -5.69
CA TYR A 131 0.90 -10.07 -5.00
C TYR A 131 1.60 -10.13 -3.64
N VAL A 132 0.89 -10.61 -2.62
CA VAL A 132 1.35 -10.55 -1.23
C VAL A 132 2.69 -11.25 -1.00
N SER A 133 3.00 -12.35 -1.72
CA SER A 133 4.30 -13.02 -1.59
C SER A 133 5.48 -12.14 -2.03
N ASP A 134 5.28 -11.28 -3.03
CA ASP A 134 6.32 -10.39 -3.52
C ASP A 134 6.60 -9.28 -2.51
N LEU A 135 5.55 -8.78 -1.84
CA LEU A 135 5.72 -7.86 -0.72
C LEU A 135 6.47 -8.51 0.44
N VAL A 136 6.13 -9.77 0.78
CA VAL A 136 6.83 -10.53 1.84
C VAL A 136 8.30 -10.75 1.48
N GLU A 137 8.59 -11.08 0.22
CA GLU A 137 9.97 -11.25 -0.24
C GLU A 137 10.75 -9.92 -0.18
N PHE A 138 10.11 -8.79 -0.55
CA PHE A 138 10.73 -7.48 -0.36
C PHE A 138 11.08 -7.23 1.12
N VAL A 139 10.15 -7.53 2.03
CA VAL A 139 10.38 -7.37 3.48
C VAL A 139 11.58 -8.22 3.93
N ARG A 140 11.66 -9.48 3.49
CA ARG A 140 12.78 -10.37 3.79
C ARG A 140 14.11 -9.79 3.30
N LEU A 141 14.13 -9.31 2.05
CA LEU A 141 15.32 -8.67 1.48
C LEU A 141 15.70 -7.38 2.21
N ALA A 142 14.72 -6.58 2.65
CA ALA A 142 14.97 -5.37 3.43
C ALA A 142 15.60 -5.70 4.80
N ILE A 143 15.16 -6.78 5.45
CA ILE A 143 15.75 -7.24 6.71
C ILE A 143 17.21 -7.68 6.48
N ASP A 144 17.45 -8.46 5.44
CA ASP A 144 18.76 -9.07 5.21
C ASP A 144 19.80 -8.08 4.64
N LYS A 145 19.36 -7.10 3.85
CA LYS A 145 20.28 -6.31 2.99
C LYS A 145 20.28 -4.82 3.24
N GLN A 146 19.37 -4.28 4.07
CA GLN A 146 19.37 -2.83 4.31
C GLN A 146 20.66 -2.42 5.04
N ASP A 147 21.47 -1.60 4.38
CA ASP A 147 22.68 -1.01 4.96
C ASP A 147 22.40 0.36 5.61
N PRO A 148 21.77 1.35 4.93
CA PRO A 148 21.54 2.66 5.53
C PRO A 148 20.56 2.61 6.70
N SER A 149 20.69 3.56 7.64
CA SER A 149 19.80 3.67 8.80
C SER A 149 18.34 3.96 8.42
N PHE A 150 18.11 4.59 7.27
CA PHE A 150 16.79 4.90 6.73
C PHE A 150 16.70 4.47 5.27
N CYS A 151 15.61 3.78 4.94
CA CYS A 151 15.26 3.42 3.57
C CYS A 151 13.79 3.74 3.32
N LEU A 152 13.50 4.43 2.23
CA LEU A 152 12.15 4.68 1.72
C LEU A 152 12.04 4.04 0.34
N CYS A 153 11.09 3.12 0.16
CA CYS A 153 10.94 2.37 -1.09
C CYS A 153 9.49 2.35 -1.56
N ASN A 154 9.30 2.60 -2.85
CA ASN A 154 8.08 2.21 -3.55
C ASN A 154 8.15 0.71 -3.86
N VAL A 155 7.08 -0.01 -3.54
CA VAL A 155 6.98 -1.46 -3.79
C VAL A 155 5.68 -1.74 -4.51
N GLY A 156 5.80 -2.07 -5.78
CA GLY A 156 4.70 -2.37 -6.69
C GLY A 156 5.10 -3.44 -7.69
N TYR A 157 4.15 -3.89 -8.47
CA TYR A 157 4.41 -4.81 -9.58
C TYR A 157 5.15 -4.09 -10.73
N GLY A 158 4.98 -2.78 -10.84
CA GLY A 158 5.63 -1.95 -11.85
C GLY A 158 4.84 -1.76 -13.14
N SER A 159 3.62 -2.27 -13.21
CA SER A 159 2.67 -1.96 -14.27
C SER A 159 1.25 -1.93 -13.72
N SER A 160 0.40 -1.08 -14.30
CA SER A 160 -1.01 -0.99 -13.95
C SER A 160 -1.89 -1.76 -14.93
N ILE A 161 -3.06 -2.16 -14.47
CA ILE A 161 -4.16 -2.66 -15.31
C ILE A 161 -5.43 -1.92 -14.96
N SER A 162 -6.33 -1.79 -15.93
CA SER A 162 -7.65 -1.20 -15.70
C SER A 162 -8.54 -2.14 -14.87
N ILE A 163 -9.51 -1.55 -14.18
CA ILE A 163 -10.52 -2.36 -13.45
C ILE A 163 -11.30 -3.27 -14.41
N SER A 164 -11.61 -2.79 -15.63
CA SER A 164 -12.22 -3.62 -16.67
C SER A 164 -11.37 -4.84 -17.04
N GLU A 165 -10.06 -4.66 -17.14
CA GLU A 165 -9.15 -5.78 -17.43
C GLU A 165 -9.04 -6.74 -16.24
N LEU A 166 -8.97 -6.24 -15.02
CA LEU A 166 -9.02 -7.04 -13.80
C LEU A 166 -10.27 -7.93 -13.77
N VAL A 167 -11.45 -7.34 -14.03
CA VAL A 167 -12.73 -8.06 -14.09
C VAL A 167 -12.67 -9.19 -15.09
N LYS A 168 -12.20 -8.91 -16.33
CA LYS A 168 -12.07 -9.93 -17.40
C LYS A 168 -11.16 -11.08 -16.96
N LYS A 169 -10.01 -10.78 -16.35
CA LYS A 169 -9.08 -11.79 -15.84
C LYS A 169 -9.72 -12.68 -14.76
N ILE A 170 -10.48 -12.07 -13.83
CA ILE A 170 -11.15 -12.81 -12.76
C ILE A 170 -12.27 -13.69 -13.33
N ILE A 171 -13.09 -13.20 -14.28
CA ILE A 171 -14.13 -13.99 -14.96
C ILE A 171 -13.49 -15.20 -15.64
N LEU A 172 -12.45 -14.98 -16.42
CA LEU A 172 -11.74 -16.06 -17.12
C LEU A 172 -11.21 -17.11 -16.15
N ALA A 173 -10.58 -16.66 -15.06
CA ALA A 173 -10.02 -17.55 -14.03
C ALA A 173 -11.10 -18.31 -13.24
N SER A 174 -12.31 -17.75 -13.10
CA SER A 174 -13.43 -18.39 -12.38
C SER A 174 -14.17 -19.47 -13.18
N GLY A 175 -13.95 -19.55 -14.50
CA GLY A 175 -14.68 -20.45 -15.39
C GLY A 175 -16.13 -20.06 -15.65
N LYS A 176 -16.52 -18.82 -15.38
CA LYS A 176 -17.87 -18.28 -15.59
C LYS A 176 -18.01 -17.55 -16.94
#